data_efc55cfb44f27408f11bfa4ed2b490bd
#
_entry.id   efc55cfb44f27408f11bfa4ed2b490bd
#
_cell.length_a   1.000
_cell.length_b   1.000
_cell.length_c   1.000
_cell.angle_alpha   90.00
_cell.angle_beta   90.00
_cell.angle_gamma   90.00
#
_symmetry.space_group_name_H-M   'P 1'
#
loop_
_entity.id
_entity.type
_entity.pdbx_description
1 polymer ?
#
loop_
_entity_poly.entity_id
_entity_poly.type
_entity_poly.pdbx_seq_one_letter_code
_entity_poly.pdbx_strand_id
1 'polypeptide(L)'
;MKFLSFKNFLKALLFLFSILIIVLVISGISYWAIDNVQKKNNLMDIEEYSPVTSLVVDQNKIIRSKYPFVDVHSHQWDMSYTNLKKLVSEMDSLNMGFMINLSGSGLATFVGNQSLMDLNLEKSLTNVKENFPDRFGVFVNIDFKKIDNRDFAKNSVNIIRNAVANGAIGLKVYKDLGLSIKDAFGERVKVNDSRLDPIWKVCGELNIPVLIHSGEPSPFFDPVDKYNERWLHARQKPGSFRPPNKYPSFKTVMDEQFKMFKNHPNTIFINAHMGWMANDLDKLEDHLDKLPNVYTEIGAVIGELGRQPRRARKFFIDYQDRVMFGKDTYKKSEFDVYFRVLETSDEYFDYYRKRHGLWKMYGLNLPDEVLKKLYYKNALKLFPSINKQLFE
;
A
#
# COMPACT_ATOMS: atom_id res chain seq x y z
N MET A 1 10.32 68.81 64.00
CA MET A 1 10.00 68.03 62.82
C MET A 1 10.54 68.77 61.59
N LYS A 2 11.57 68.23 60.91
CA LYS A 2 12.07 68.85 59.66
C LYS A 2 11.14 68.48 58.54
N PHE A 3 10.42 69.45 58.01
CA PHE A 3 9.57 69.21 56.81
C PHE A 3 10.49 68.88 55.62
N LEU A 4 10.28 67.72 55.00
CA LEU A 4 10.89 67.40 53.73
C LEU A 4 10.57 68.53 52.73
N SER A 5 11.59 69.02 52.02
CA SER A 5 11.35 70.03 50.98
C SER A 5 10.45 69.40 49.90
N PHE A 6 9.46 70.15 49.39
CA PHE A 6 8.53 69.76 48.35
C PHE A 6 9.22 69.05 47.16
N LYS A 7 10.47 69.51 46.85
CA LYS A 7 11.31 68.90 45.80
C LYS A 7 11.74 67.48 46.13
N ASN A 8 11.97 67.13 47.40
CA ASN A 8 12.35 65.80 47.84
C ASN A 8 11.09 64.86 47.90
N PHE A 9 9.95 65.42 48.25
CA PHE A 9 8.66 64.69 48.21
C PHE A 9 8.30 64.32 46.79
N LEU A 10 8.46 65.27 45.81
CA LEU A 10 8.18 64.99 44.40
C LEU A 10 9.14 63.92 43.81
N LYS A 11 10.40 63.94 44.19
CA LYS A 11 11.38 62.89 43.78
C LYS A 11 11.05 61.56 44.34
N ALA A 12 10.60 61.45 45.60
CA ALA A 12 10.19 60.21 46.20
C ALA A 12 8.89 59.66 45.53
N LEU A 13 7.94 60.54 45.19
CA LEU A 13 6.73 60.15 44.45
C LEU A 13 7.02 59.62 43.07
N LEU A 14 7.90 60.27 42.29
CA LEU A 14 8.36 59.81 40.96
C LEU A 14 9.10 58.47 41.04
N PHE A 15 9.90 58.29 42.06
CA PHE A 15 10.63 57.04 42.30
C PHE A 15 9.66 55.88 42.61
N LEU A 16 8.69 56.10 43.47
CA LEU A 16 7.62 55.12 43.78
C LEU A 16 6.77 54.76 42.54
N PHE A 17 6.44 55.77 41.72
CA PHE A 17 5.72 55.61 40.47
C PHE A 17 6.51 54.78 39.45
N SER A 18 7.84 55.04 39.36
CA SER A 18 8.75 54.25 38.51
C SER A 18 8.81 52.77 38.96
N ILE A 19 8.87 52.52 40.29
CA ILE A 19 8.86 51.17 40.83
C ILE A 19 7.54 50.48 40.48
N LEU A 20 6.39 51.16 40.63
CA LEU A 20 5.07 50.62 40.30
C LEU A 20 4.99 50.22 38.82
N ILE A 21 5.48 51.07 37.92
CA ILE A 21 5.54 50.75 36.47
C ILE A 21 6.41 49.50 36.21
N ILE A 22 7.58 49.41 36.82
CA ILE A 22 8.47 48.27 36.68
C ILE A 22 7.81 47.00 37.17
N VAL A 23 7.13 47.04 38.30
CA VAL A 23 6.38 45.89 38.86
C VAL A 23 5.25 45.45 37.92
N LEU A 24 4.49 46.39 37.36
CA LEU A 24 3.42 46.11 36.40
C LEU A 24 3.94 45.48 35.10
N VAL A 25 5.08 46.00 34.58
CA VAL A 25 5.72 45.43 33.38
C VAL A 25 6.24 44.02 33.64
N ILE A 26 6.92 43.81 34.78
CA ILE A 26 7.42 42.45 35.13
C ILE A 26 6.27 41.49 35.33
N SER A 27 5.18 41.88 35.99
CA SER A 27 4.00 41.09 36.20
C SER A 27 3.30 40.73 34.88
N GLY A 28 3.20 41.69 33.94
CA GLY A 28 2.68 41.49 32.59
C GLY A 28 3.50 40.50 31.78
N ILE A 29 4.85 40.65 31.81
CA ILE A 29 5.75 39.72 31.12
C ILE A 29 5.65 38.29 31.73
N SER A 30 5.61 38.23 33.07
CA SER A 30 5.50 36.93 33.75
C SER A 30 4.17 36.24 33.43
N TYR A 31 3.06 36.98 33.44
CA TYR A 31 1.74 36.45 33.05
C TYR A 31 1.72 35.96 31.60
N TRP A 32 2.26 36.74 30.66
CA TRP A 32 2.38 36.38 29.26
C TRP A 32 3.24 35.12 29.07
N ALA A 33 4.38 35.02 29.78
CA ALA A 33 5.24 33.84 29.72
C ALA A 33 4.56 32.60 30.26
N ILE A 34 3.85 32.72 31.40
CA ILE A 34 3.05 31.59 31.98
C ILE A 34 1.93 31.14 31.06
N ASP A 35 1.18 32.11 30.49
CA ASP A 35 0.08 31.81 29.56
C ASP A 35 0.59 31.10 28.31
N ASN A 36 1.73 31.54 27.73
CA ASN A 36 2.33 30.86 26.59
C ASN A 36 2.87 29.46 26.91
N VAL A 37 3.44 29.25 28.11
CA VAL A 37 3.89 27.93 28.56
C VAL A 37 2.69 27.01 28.78
N GLN A 38 1.61 27.50 29.39
CA GLN A 38 0.39 26.72 29.57
C GLN A 38 -0.27 26.37 28.23
N LYS A 39 -0.35 27.32 27.29
CA LYS A 39 -0.84 27.05 25.92
C LYS A 39 -0.01 26.00 25.22
N LYS A 40 1.32 26.09 25.33
CA LYS A 40 2.24 25.12 24.72
C LYS A 40 2.11 23.73 25.35
N ASN A 41 1.90 23.62 26.67
CA ASN A 41 1.73 22.35 27.38
C ASN A 41 0.36 21.71 27.12
N ASN A 42 -0.64 22.48 26.66
CA ASN A 42 -1.96 21.99 26.29
C ASN A 42 -2.11 21.68 24.78
N LEU A 43 -1.03 21.83 23.99
CA LEU A 43 -1.05 21.45 22.60
C LEU A 43 -0.93 19.91 22.49
N MET A 44 -1.98 19.31 21.98
CA MET A 44 -1.99 17.89 21.60
C MET A 44 -1.08 17.69 20.38
N ASP A 45 -0.28 16.61 20.36
CA ASP A 45 0.43 16.22 19.17
C ASP A 45 -0.56 15.69 18.11
N ILE A 46 -0.31 16.00 16.85
CA ILE A 46 -1.18 15.58 15.74
C ILE A 46 -1.28 14.05 15.63
N GLU A 47 -0.26 13.32 16.06
CA GLU A 47 -0.26 11.87 16.10
C GLU A 47 -1.21 11.29 17.16
N GLU A 48 -1.49 12.06 18.23
CA GLU A 48 -2.42 11.70 19.31
C GLU A 48 -3.86 12.10 18.98
N TYR A 49 -4.04 13.06 18.05
CA TYR A 49 -5.36 13.54 17.68
C TYR A 49 -6.20 12.43 17.05
N SER A 50 -7.29 12.08 17.72
CA SER A 50 -8.19 10.99 17.31
C SER A 50 -9.65 11.40 17.54
N PRO A 51 -10.18 12.29 16.68
CA PRO A 51 -11.52 12.84 16.87
C PRO A 51 -12.60 11.77 16.74
N VAL A 52 -13.53 11.76 17.69
CA VAL A 52 -14.76 10.98 17.59
C VAL A 52 -15.80 11.85 16.87
N THR A 53 -16.44 11.28 15.86
CA THR A 53 -17.49 12.01 15.15
C THR A 53 -18.73 12.24 16.03
N SER A 54 -19.36 13.39 15.87
CA SER A 54 -20.67 13.69 16.44
C SER A 54 -21.83 13.30 15.50
N LEU A 55 -21.51 12.84 14.28
CA LEU A 55 -22.53 12.39 13.34
C LEU A 55 -23.16 11.09 13.81
N VAL A 56 -24.48 11.02 13.70
CA VAL A 56 -25.26 9.79 13.92
C VAL A 56 -25.49 9.16 12.55
N VAL A 57 -24.68 8.20 12.21
CA VAL A 57 -24.69 7.49 10.92
C VAL A 57 -24.62 5.98 11.14
N ASP A 58 -25.03 5.21 10.16
CA ASP A 58 -24.97 3.75 10.21
C ASP A 58 -23.55 3.26 10.47
N GLN A 59 -23.42 2.25 11.32
CA GLN A 59 -22.14 1.67 11.74
C GLN A 59 -22.17 0.15 11.54
N ASN A 60 -22.09 -0.28 10.28
CA ASN A 60 -22.04 -1.70 9.95
C ASN A 60 -20.60 -2.24 10.05
N LYS A 61 -20.39 -3.15 10.98
CA LYS A 61 -19.12 -3.87 11.09
C LYS A 61 -19.20 -5.17 10.31
N ILE A 62 -18.49 -5.26 9.18
CA ILE A 62 -18.50 -6.44 8.31
C ILE A 62 -17.23 -7.25 8.55
N ILE A 63 -17.29 -8.23 9.45
CA ILE A 63 -16.12 -9.06 9.84
C ILE A 63 -15.88 -10.25 8.91
N ARG A 64 -16.82 -10.52 8.00
CA ARG A 64 -16.81 -11.61 7.04
C ARG A 64 -17.41 -11.12 5.72
N SER A 65 -16.76 -11.35 4.59
CA SER A 65 -17.27 -10.95 3.28
C SER A 65 -18.58 -11.66 2.91
N LYS A 66 -19.42 -10.97 2.16
CA LYS A 66 -20.71 -11.48 1.68
C LYS A 66 -20.56 -12.71 0.78
N TYR A 67 -19.54 -12.75 -0.05
CA TYR A 67 -19.19 -13.84 -0.93
C TYR A 67 -17.80 -14.39 -0.62
N PRO A 68 -17.50 -15.66 -0.91
CA PRO A 68 -16.13 -16.14 -0.79
C PRO A 68 -15.20 -15.33 -1.71
N PHE A 69 -13.93 -15.19 -1.32
CA PHE A 69 -13.00 -14.40 -2.10
C PHE A 69 -11.61 -15.04 -2.21
N VAL A 70 -10.89 -14.61 -3.24
CA VAL A 70 -9.46 -14.86 -3.45
C VAL A 70 -8.70 -13.59 -3.10
N ASP A 71 -7.76 -13.65 -2.16
CA ASP A 71 -6.78 -12.59 -1.98
C ASP A 71 -5.60 -12.82 -2.92
N VAL A 72 -5.53 -12.06 -4.02
CA VAL A 72 -4.48 -12.22 -5.03
C VAL A 72 -3.16 -11.51 -4.65
N HIS A 73 -3.15 -10.75 -3.55
CA HIS A 73 -1.99 -9.99 -3.11
C HIS A 73 -1.78 -10.13 -1.60
N SER A 74 -1.09 -11.19 -1.20
CA SER A 74 -0.72 -11.41 0.19
C SER A 74 0.78 -11.73 0.33
N HIS A 75 1.35 -11.43 1.48
CA HIS A 75 2.75 -11.68 1.81
C HIS A 75 2.85 -12.53 3.06
N GLN A 76 3.17 -13.82 2.88
CA GLN A 76 3.44 -14.80 3.96
C GLN A 76 4.93 -15.16 3.91
N TRP A 77 5.75 -14.33 4.58
CA TRP A 77 7.21 -14.39 4.52
C TRP A 77 7.80 -15.65 5.14
N ASP A 78 7.07 -16.30 6.01
CA ASP A 78 7.46 -17.48 6.79
C ASP A 78 6.74 -18.78 6.32
N MET A 79 6.08 -18.76 5.17
CA MET A 79 5.30 -19.89 4.63
C MET A 79 6.11 -21.18 4.51
N SER A 80 7.42 -21.07 4.30
CA SER A 80 8.32 -22.23 4.19
C SER A 80 8.46 -23.08 5.46
N TYR A 81 8.06 -22.57 6.64
CA TYR A 81 8.20 -23.26 7.91
C TYR A 81 7.02 -23.05 8.89
N THR A 82 6.05 -22.22 8.56
CA THR A 82 4.91 -21.93 9.43
C THR A 82 3.85 -23.02 9.31
N ASN A 83 3.23 -23.35 10.46
CA ASN A 83 2.02 -24.17 10.45
C ASN A 83 0.83 -23.38 9.89
N LEU A 84 0.37 -23.74 8.70
CA LEU A 84 -0.69 -23.04 7.97
C LEU A 84 -2.09 -23.20 8.58
N LYS A 85 -2.31 -24.13 9.52
CA LYS A 85 -3.63 -24.41 10.10
C LYS A 85 -4.28 -23.19 10.73
N LYS A 86 -3.48 -22.37 11.46
CA LYS A 86 -3.99 -21.14 12.07
C LYS A 86 -4.40 -20.13 10.98
N LEU A 87 -3.57 -19.96 9.96
CA LEU A 87 -3.86 -19.05 8.84
C LEU A 87 -5.14 -19.48 8.11
N VAL A 88 -5.30 -20.75 7.83
CA VAL A 88 -6.52 -21.29 7.20
C VAL A 88 -7.76 -21.03 8.07
N SER A 89 -7.68 -21.23 9.39
CA SER A 89 -8.79 -20.90 10.30
C SER A 89 -9.16 -19.42 10.27
N GLU A 90 -8.15 -18.54 10.16
CA GLU A 90 -8.40 -17.10 9.99
C GLU A 90 -9.04 -16.78 8.62
N MET A 91 -8.58 -17.42 7.55
CA MET A 91 -9.16 -17.32 6.21
C MET A 91 -10.63 -17.74 6.21
N ASP A 92 -10.96 -18.87 6.83
CA ASP A 92 -12.33 -19.37 6.96
C ASP A 92 -13.24 -18.37 7.66
N SER A 93 -12.74 -17.74 8.71
CA SER A 93 -13.52 -16.73 9.45
C SER A 93 -13.80 -15.47 8.62
N LEU A 94 -12.95 -15.15 7.64
CA LEU A 94 -13.11 -14.03 6.72
C LEU A 94 -13.96 -14.36 5.48
N ASN A 95 -14.27 -15.64 5.23
CA ASN A 95 -14.80 -16.17 3.97
C ASN A 95 -13.77 -16.19 2.82
N MET A 96 -12.46 -16.24 3.14
CA MET A 96 -11.41 -16.32 2.15
C MET A 96 -11.24 -17.76 1.67
N GLY A 97 -11.65 -18.05 0.45
CA GLY A 97 -11.50 -19.39 -0.15
C GLY A 97 -10.05 -19.71 -0.52
N PHE A 98 -9.32 -18.73 -1.04
CA PHE A 98 -7.95 -18.91 -1.53
C PHE A 98 -7.08 -17.69 -1.31
N MET A 99 -5.79 -17.89 -1.04
CA MET A 99 -4.79 -16.83 -0.88
C MET A 99 -3.60 -17.07 -1.80
N ILE A 100 -3.17 -16.04 -2.52
CA ILE A 100 -1.93 -16.07 -3.30
C ILE A 100 -0.82 -15.43 -2.47
N ASN A 101 0.17 -16.24 -2.08
CA ASN A 101 1.39 -15.75 -1.45
C ASN A 101 2.38 -15.28 -2.50
N LEU A 102 2.65 -13.98 -2.54
CA LEU A 102 3.60 -13.35 -3.45
C LEU A 102 5.06 -13.45 -2.97
N SER A 103 5.28 -13.95 -1.76
CA SER A 103 6.58 -14.05 -1.10
C SER A 103 7.01 -15.51 -0.94
N GLY A 104 6.94 -16.29 -2.03
CA GLY A 104 7.29 -17.71 -1.99
C GLY A 104 8.73 -17.97 -1.52
N SER A 105 9.66 -17.08 -1.90
CA SER A 105 11.06 -17.11 -1.46
C SER A 105 11.33 -16.51 -0.08
N GLY A 106 10.28 -16.06 0.63
CA GLY A 106 10.41 -15.46 1.96
C GLY A 106 11.31 -14.23 1.98
N LEU A 107 11.89 -13.94 3.14
CA LEU A 107 12.82 -12.82 3.34
C LEU A 107 14.13 -12.95 2.53
N ALA A 108 14.45 -14.14 2.00
CA ALA A 108 15.62 -14.33 1.14
C ALA A 108 15.60 -13.45 -0.11
N THR A 109 14.42 -13.04 -0.57
CA THR A 109 14.22 -12.09 -1.67
C THR A 109 15.00 -10.77 -1.46
N PHE A 110 15.10 -10.29 -0.24
CA PHE A 110 15.80 -9.03 0.08
C PHE A 110 17.30 -9.21 0.34
N VAL A 111 17.73 -10.43 0.65
CA VAL A 111 19.14 -10.75 0.90
C VAL A 111 19.93 -10.81 -0.44
N GLY A 112 19.27 -11.12 -1.56
CA GLY A 112 19.90 -11.24 -2.88
C GLY A 112 20.73 -12.51 -3.02
N ASN A 113 20.27 -13.60 -2.42
CA ASN A 113 20.87 -14.94 -2.57
C ASN A 113 19.88 -15.86 -3.27
N GLN A 114 20.07 -16.08 -4.58
CA GLN A 114 19.14 -16.86 -5.40
C GLN A 114 18.99 -18.31 -4.89
N SER A 115 20.06 -18.97 -4.49
CA SER A 115 19.98 -20.35 -3.99
C SER A 115 19.13 -20.46 -2.72
N LEU A 116 19.20 -19.46 -1.84
CA LEU A 116 18.35 -19.41 -0.65
C LEU A 116 16.90 -19.09 -1.01
N MET A 117 16.70 -18.25 -2.03
CA MET A 117 15.35 -17.94 -2.56
C MET A 117 14.70 -19.21 -3.12
N ASP A 118 15.43 -19.99 -3.92
CA ASP A 118 14.97 -21.23 -4.54
C ASP A 118 14.63 -22.28 -3.47
N LEU A 119 15.50 -22.46 -2.47
CA LEU A 119 15.26 -23.37 -1.34
C LEU A 119 14.00 -23.00 -0.54
N ASN A 120 13.81 -21.72 -0.25
CA ASN A 120 12.63 -21.27 0.48
C ASN A 120 11.34 -21.42 -0.34
N LEU A 121 11.41 -21.17 -1.66
CA LEU A 121 10.30 -21.40 -2.57
C LEU A 121 9.90 -22.87 -2.59
N GLU A 122 10.86 -23.78 -2.75
CA GLU A 122 10.65 -25.22 -2.71
C GLU A 122 9.95 -25.65 -1.42
N LYS A 123 10.47 -25.20 -0.26
CA LYS A 123 9.84 -25.48 1.04
C LYS A 123 8.42 -24.91 1.15
N SER A 124 8.18 -23.69 0.64
CA SER A 124 6.85 -23.07 0.64
C SER A 124 5.86 -23.89 -0.20
N LEU A 125 6.27 -24.29 -1.40
CA LEU A 125 5.45 -25.14 -2.29
C LEU A 125 5.17 -26.51 -1.68
N THR A 126 6.17 -27.13 -1.06
CA THR A 126 6.03 -28.42 -0.35
C THR A 126 5.06 -28.30 0.83
N ASN A 127 5.22 -27.27 1.68
CA ASN A 127 4.34 -27.04 2.82
C ASN A 127 2.88 -26.85 2.41
N VAL A 128 2.63 -26.09 1.34
CA VAL A 128 1.28 -25.90 0.79
C VAL A 128 0.72 -27.23 0.24
N LYS A 129 1.49 -27.93 -0.60
CA LYS A 129 1.09 -29.18 -1.24
C LYS A 129 0.73 -30.27 -0.25
N GLU A 130 1.49 -30.40 0.83
CA GLU A 130 1.30 -31.45 1.84
C GLU A 130 0.16 -31.15 2.81
N ASN A 131 -0.09 -29.86 3.11
CA ASN A 131 -1.01 -29.50 4.19
C ASN A 131 -2.34 -28.90 3.71
N PHE A 132 -2.31 -27.98 2.70
CA PHE A 132 -3.50 -27.25 2.25
C PHE A 132 -3.41 -26.89 0.75
N PRO A 133 -3.39 -27.88 -0.16
CA PRO A 133 -3.15 -27.69 -1.59
C PRO A 133 -4.20 -26.81 -2.29
N ASP A 134 -5.45 -26.83 -1.79
CA ASP A 134 -6.57 -26.07 -2.36
C ASP A 134 -6.75 -24.68 -1.75
N ARG A 135 -5.87 -24.25 -0.87
CA ARG A 135 -6.07 -22.98 -0.13
C ARG A 135 -5.04 -21.91 -0.48
N PHE A 136 -3.91 -22.27 -1.07
CA PHE A 136 -2.83 -21.35 -1.36
C PHE A 136 -2.25 -21.53 -2.75
N GLY A 137 -1.94 -20.40 -3.40
CA GLY A 137 -1.03 -20.32 -4.53
C GLY A 137 0.26 -19.63 -4.13
N VAL A 138 1.37 -19.97 -4.76
CA VAL A 138 2.69 -19.39 -4.45
C VAL A 138 3.31 -18.82 -5.72
N PHE A 139 3.83 -17.61 -5.64
CA PHE A 139 4.53 -16.94 -6.72
C PHE A 139 6.05 -17.10 -6.57
N VAL A 140 6.74 -17.24 -7.70
CA VAL A 140 8.20 -17.22 -7.75
C VAL A 140 8.72 -15.77 -7.67
N ASN A 141 9.94 -15.61 -7.14
CA ASN A 141 10.65 -14.34 -7.05
C ASN A 141 12.01 -14.46 -7.75
N ILE A 142 12.47 -13.38 -8.38
CA ILE A 142 13.77 -13.28 -9.07
C ILE A 142 14.63 -12.21 -8.42
N ASP A 143 15.94 -12.46 -8.28
CA ASP A 143 16.89 -11.44 -7.83
C ASP A 143 17.33 -10.55 -9.00
N PHE A 144 16.60 -9.48 -9.26
CA PHE A 144 16.90 -8.52 -10.33
C PHE A 144 18.22 -7.74 -10.13
N LYS A 145 18.84 -7.80 -8.95
CA LYS A 145 20.16 -7.20 -8.70
C LYS A 145 21.28 -7.89 -9.47
N LYS A 146 21.00 -9.07 -10.03
CA LYS A 146 21.94 -9.84 -10.85
C LYS A 146 21.85 -9.54 -12.35
N ILE A 147 21.17 -8.46 -12.75
CA ILE A 147 20.87 -8.14 -14.16
C ILE A 147 22.11 -8.05 -15.06
N ASP A 148 23.26 -7.67 -14.51
CA ASP A 148 24.53 -7.56 -15.25
C ASP A 148 25.28 -8.88 -15.42
N ASN A 149 24.82 -9.95 -14.79
CA ASN A 149 25.40 -11.26 -15.02
C ASN A 149 25.10 -11.70 -16.46
N ARG A 150 26.13 -12.16 -17.18
CA ARG A 150 26.05 -12.56 -18.59
C ARG A 150 24.86 -13.48 -18.89
N ASP A 151 24.59 -14.44 -18.00
CA ASP A 151 23.51 -15.42 -18.15
C ASP A 151 22.26 -15.09 -17.35
N PHE A 152 22.09 -13.85 -16.85
CA PHE A 152 20.98 -13.46 -16.00
C PHE A 152 19.63 -13.83 -16.59
N ALA A 153 19.36 -13.41 -17.82
CA ALA A 153 18.06 -13.67 -18.48
C ALA A 153 17.80 -15.17 -18.63
N LYS A 154 18.80 -15.94 -19.09
CA LYS A 154 18.72 -17.40 -19.26
C LYS A 154 18.46 -18.10 -17.91
N ASN A 155 19.20 -17.71 -16.88
CA ASN A 155 19.04 -18.30 -15.55
C ASN A 155 17.66 -17.96 -14.95
N SER A 156 17.20 -16.73 -15.10
CA SER A 156 15.86 -16.30 -14.64
C SER A 156 14.74 -17.10 -15.34
N VAL A 157 14.85 -17.30 -16.65
CA VAL A 157 13.92 -18.15 -17.42
C VAL A 157 13.89 -19.58 -16.87
N ASN A 158 15.07 -20.17 -16.60
CA ASN A 158 15.15 -21.53 -16.05
C ASN A 158 14.54 -21.60 -14.63
N ILE A 159 14.80 -20.61 -13.78
CA ILE A 159 14.21 -20.54 -12.43
C ILE A 159 12.68 -20.51 -12.53
N ILE A 160 12.11 -19.67 -13.41
CA ILE A 160 10.67 -19.57 -13.60
C ILE A 160 10.09 -20.91 -14.09
N ARG A 161 10.70 -21.53 -15.13
CA ARG A 161 10.24 -22.82 -15.64
C ARG A 161 10.26 -23.92 -14.58
N ASN A 162 11.34 -23.99 -13.80
CA ASN A 162 11.48 -24.96 -12.72
C ASN A 162 10.44 -24.69 -11.60
N ALA A 163 10.25 -23.42 -11.21
CA ALA A 163 9.25 -23.05 -10.20
C ALA A 163 7.83 -23.44 -10.62
N VAL A 164 7.46 -23.17 -11.88
CA VAL A 164 6.14 -23.54 -12.42
C VAL A 164 5.96 -25.05 -12.49
N ALA A 165 6.99 -25.79 -12.93
CA ALA A 165 6.97 -27.26 -12.95
C ALA A 165 6.77 -27.84 -11.53
N ASN A 166 7.18 -27.14 -10.48
CA ASN A 166 6.98 -27.49 -9.07
C ASN A 166 5.74 -26.89 -8.42
N GLY A 167 4.87 -26.20 -9.19
CA GLY A 167 3.56 -25.72 -8.72
C GLY A 167 3.47 -24.24 -8.41
N ALA A 168 4.48 -23.42 -8.73
CA ALA A 168 4.31 -21.96 -8.68
C ALA A 168 3.33 -21.50 -9.77
N ILE A 169 2.45 -20.53 -9.42
CA ILE A 169 1.33 -20.11 -10.29
C ILE A 169 1.50 -18.69 -10.84
N GLY A 170 2.63 -18.04 -10.64
CA GLY A 170 2.89 -16.68 -11.14
C GLY A 170 4.26 -16.16 -10.72
N LEU A 171 4.64 -15.01 -11.25
CA LEU A 171 5.85 -14.27 -10.92
C LEU A 171 5.50 -12.99 -10.15
N LYS A 172 6.16 -12.74 -9.02
CA LYS A 172 6.08 -11.44 -8.32
C LYS A 172 7.31 -10.60 -8.60
N VAL A 173 7.06 -9.36 -8.98
CA VAL A 173 8.07 -8.30 -9.10
C VAL A 173 7.84 -7.25 -8.01
N TYR A 174 8.89 -6.94 -7.25
CA TYR A 174 8.85 -5.92 -6.20
C TYR A 174 9.27 -4.55 -6.75
N LYS A 175 8.86 -3.51 -6.05
CA LYS A 175 9.05 -2.10 -6.43
C LYS A 175 10.50 -1.66 -6.59
N ASP A 176 11.45 -2.40 -6.04
CA ASP A 176 12.88 -2.10 -6.18
C ASP A 176 13.31 -2.10 -7.65
N LEU A 177 12.74 -2.98 -8.47
CA LEU A 177 12.86 -2.89 -9.91
C LEU A 177 12.09 -1.67 -10.41
N GLY A 178 12.78 -0.78 -11.09
CA GLY A 178 12.25 0.50 -11.56
C GLY A 178 12.42 1.67 -10.59
N LEU A 179 12.71 1.42 -9.30
CA LEU A 179 12.95 2.50 -8.32
C LEU A 179 14.40 2.60 -7.86
N SER A 180 15.01 1.50 -7.43
CA SER A 180 16.28 1.53 -6.69
C SER A 180 17.35 0.57 -7.19
N ILE A 181 16.99 -0.49 -7.92
CA ILE A 181 17.97 -1.39 -8.50
C ILE A 181 18.81 -0.63 -9.53
N LYS A 182 20.12 -0.76 -9.40
CA LYS A 182 21.10 -0.17 -10.29
C LYS A 182 21.92 -1.27 -10.95
N ASP A 183 22.37 -1.01 -12.17
CA ASP A 183 23.31 -1.86 -12.89
C ASP A 183 24.77 -1.57 -12.50
N ALA A 184 25.71 -2.30 -13.08
CA ALA A 184 27.15 -2.16 -12.81
C ALA A 184 27.72 -0.77 -13.14
N PHE A 185 27.01 0.02 -13.96
CA PHE A 185 27.37 1.40 -14.29
C PHE A 185 26.77 2.43 -13.32
N GLY A 186 25.99 1.97 -12.33
CA GLY A 186 25.28 2.82 -11.39
C GLY A 186 23.97 3.41 -11.93
N GLU A 187 23.56 3.01 -13.15
CA GLU A 187 22.32 3.44 -13.76
C GLU A 187 21.11 2.66 -13.23
N ARG A 188 19.99 3.33 -13.08
CA ARG A 188 18.75 2.70 -12.62
C ARG A 188 18.23 1.71 -13.66
N VAL A 189 17.96 0.49 -13.24
CA VAL A 189 17.30 -0.51 -14.07
C VAL A 189 15.81 -0.17 -14.19
N LYS A 190 15.36 0.09 -15.41
CA LYS A 190 13.97 0.40 -15.74
C LYS A 190 13.14 -0.88 -15.81
N VAL A 191 11.85 -0.81 -15.52
CA VAL A 191 10.96 -1.99 -15.65
C VAL A 191 10.80 -2.44 -17.11
N ASN A 192 11.01 -1.53 -18.07
CA ASN A 192 11.01 -1.80 -19.51
C ASN A 192 12.42 -1.97 -20.11
N ASP A 193 13.39 -2.33 -19.30
CA ASP A 193 14.73 -2.67 -19.78
C ASP A 193 14.68 -3.94 -20.64
N SER A 194 15.25 -3.89 -21.85
CA SER A 194 15.17 -5.02 -22.80
C SER A 194 15.87 -6.29 -22.30
N ARG A 195 16.81 -6.18 -21.35
CA ARG A 195 17.43 -7.35 -20.69
C ARG A 195 16.41 -8.20 -19.93
N LEU A 196 15.23 -7.64 -19.60
CA LEU A 196 14.14 -8.30 -18.88
C LEU A 196 13.12 -8.97 -19.82
N ASP A 197 13.12 -8.66 -21.12
CA ASP A 197 12.14 -9.18 -22.08
C ASP A 197 11.98 -10.70 -22.07
N PRO A 198 13.06 -11.52 -21.96
CA PRO A 198 12.93 -12.97 -21.86
C PRO A 198 12.13 -13.44 -20.65
N ILE A 199 12.17 -12.69 -19.54
CA ILE A 199 11.44 -13.01 -18.31
C ILE A 199 9.93 -12.82 -18.53
N TRP A 200 9.54 -11.69 -19.13
CA TRP A 200 8.15 -11.43 -19.45
C TRP A 200 7.61 -12.44 -20.46
N LYS A 201 8.40 -12.72 -21.51
CA LYS A 201 8.04 -13.66 -22.56
C LYS A 201 7.80 -15.08 -22.03
N VAL A 202 8.67 -15.59 -21.15
CA VAL A 202 8.49 -16.95 -20.58
C VAL A 202 7.25 -17.05 -19.71
N CYS A 203 6.86 -15.99 -18.99
CA CYS A 203 5.60 -15.98 -18.24
C CYS A 203 4.38 -16.11 -19.17
N GLY A 204 4.40 -15.41 -20.32
CA GLY A 204 3.39 -15.56 -21.36
C GLY A 204 3.34 -16.96 -21.95
N GLU A 205 4.49 -17.57 -22.28
CA GLU A 205 4.59 -18.93 -22.80
C GLU A 205 4.04 -19.99 -21.83
N LEU A 206 4.24 -19.77 -20.52
CA LEU A 206 3.78 -20.65 -19.45
C LEU A 206 2.35 -20.35 -19.01
N ASN A 207 1.71 -19.33 -19.58
CA ASN A 207 0.37 -18.83 -19.18
C ASN A 207 0.27 -18.52 -17.67
N ILE A 208 1.31 -17.98 -17.08
CA ILE A 208 1.31 -17.51 -15.69
C ILE A 208 1.30 -15.98 -15.65
N PRO A 209 0.50 -15.35 -14.78
CA PRO A 209 0.52 -13.90 -14.65
C PRO A 209 1.76 -13.40 -13.93
N VAL A 210 2.13 -12.15 -14.25
CA VAL A 210 3.14 -11.37 -13.54
C VAL A 210 2.44 -10.33 -12.68
N LEU A 211 2.49 -10.46 -11.35
CA LEU A 211 2.03 -9.40 -10.46
C LEU A 211 3.21 -8.47 -10.17
N ILE A 212 3.09 -7.24 -10.68
CA ILE A 212 4.16 -6.25 -10.61
C ILE A 212 3.77 -5.05 -9.75
N HIS A 213 4.60 -4.75 -8.76
CA HIS A 213 4.54 -3.54 -7.96
C HIS A 213 5.62 -2.58 -8.48
N SER A 214 5.21 -1.57 -9.28
CA SER A 214 6.09 -0.48 -9.71
C SER A 214 5.68 0.82 -9.04
N GLY A 215 6.67 1.61 -8.65
CA GLY A 215 6.42 2.92 -8.06
C GLY A 215 5.91 2.86 -6.61
N GLU A 216 5.30 3.95 -6.20
CA GLU A 216 4.68 4.21 -4.89
C GLU A 216 3.51 5.18 -5.10
N PRO A 217 2.65 5.44 -4.08
CA PRO A 217 1.63 6.49 -4.18
C PRO A 217 2.20 7.81 -4.70
N SER A 218 1.51 8.47 -5.63
CA SER A 218 2.00 9.70 -6.27
C SER A 218 2.46 10.79 -5.27
N PRO A 219 1.78 11.02 -4.10
CA PRO A 219 2.24 12.01 -3.13
C PRO A 219 3.61 11.69 -2.49
N PHE A 220 4.12 10.47 -2.63
CA PHE A 220 5.45 10.13 -2.12
C PHE A 220 6.58 10.69 -2.99
N PHE A 221 6.27 11.14 -4.20
CA PHE A 221 7.21 11.79 -5.13
C PHE A 221 7.15 13.32 -5.04
N ASP A 222 6.15 13.87 -4.33
CA ASP A 222 5.96 15.30 -4.14
C ASP A 222 6.74 15.81 -2.92
N PRO A 223 6.98 17.15 -2.82
CA PRO A 223 7.58 17.75 -1.64
C PRO A 223 6.83 17.40 -0.36
N VAL A 224 7.59 17.15 0.73
CA VAL A 224 7.03 16.87 2.06
C VAL A 224 6.80 18.20 2.77
N ASP A 225 5.69 18.84 2.45
CA ASP A 225 5.28 20.12 3.04
C ASP A 225 3.81 20.09 3.50
N LYS A 226 3.29 21.25 3.93
CA LYS A 226 1.92 21.40 4.44
C LYS A 226 0.81 21.08 3.42
N TYR A 227 1.12 20.96 2.14
CA TYR A 227 0.18 20.67 1.07
C TYR A 227 0.16 19.19 0.69
N ASN A 228 1.13 18.40 1.18
CA ASN A 228 1.20 16.97 0.89
C ASN A 228 0.21 16.20 1.75
N GLU A 229 -0.78 15.55 1.15
CA GLU A 229 -1.81 14.78 1.88
C GLU A 229 -1.24 13.60 2.68
N ARG A 230 0.00 13.18 2.40
CA ARG A 230 0.72 12.11 3.11
C ARG A 230 1.76 12.67 4.11
N TRP A 231 1.67 13.96 4.46
CA TRP A 231 2.62 14.59 5.38
C TRP A 231 2.70 13.87 6.74
N LEU A 232 1.56 13.44 7.29
CA LEU A 232 1.52 12.70 8.55
C LEU A 232 2.25 11.34 8.44
N HIS A 233 2.11 10.68 7.29
CA HIS A 233 2.89 9.48 6.98
C HIS A 233 4.40 9.76 6.93
N ALA A 234 4.79 10.88 6.32
CA ALA A 234 6.19 11.29 6.21
C ALA A 234 6.85 11.52 7.58
N ARG A 235 6.13 12.13 8.52
CA ARG A 235 6.61 12.31 9.90
C ARG A 235 6.98 10.98 10.56
N GLN A 236 6.13 9.98 10.40
CA GLN A 236 6.30 8.67 11.05
C GLN A 236 7.20 7.71 10.27
N LYS A 237 7.26 7.84 8.94
CA LYS A 237 8.01 6.95 8.03
C LYS A 237 8.67 7.73 6.89
N PRO A 238 9.68 8.56 7.16
CA PRO A 238 10.31 9.42 6.15
C PRO A 238 10.96 8.64 5.01
N GLY A 239 11.39 7.39 5.24
CA GLY A 239 11.95 6.52 4.21
C GLY A 239 10.94 6.05 3.14
N SER A 240 9.64 6.34 3.29
CA SER A 240 8.62 6.04 2.27
C SER A 240 8.65 6.99 1.08
N PHE A 241 9.23 8.18 1.21
CA PHE A 241 9.26 9.22 0.18
C PHE A 241 10.37 9.00 -0.85
N ARG A 242 10.13 9.51 -2.05
CA ARG A 242 10.97 9.32 -3.26
C ARG A 242 11.43 10.67 -3.81
N PRO A 243 12.35 11.37 -3.11
CA PRO A 243 12.80 12.69 -3.52
C PRO A 243 13.49 12.66 -4.90
N PRO A 244 13.32 13.71 -5.73
CA PRO A 244 13.74 13.72 -7.14
C PRO A 244 15.25 13.65 -7.34
N ASN A 245 16.06 13.95 -6.33
CA ASN A 245 17.51 13.81 -6.39
C ASN A 245 18.00 12.34 -6.26
N LYS A 246 17.12 11.39 -5.93
CA LYS A 246 17.45 9.96 -5.74
C LYS A 246 16.59 9.03 -6.56
N TYR A 247 15.40 9.45 -6.96
CA TYR A 247 14.41 8.61 -7.61
C TYR A 247 13.85 9.27 -8.87
N PRO A 248 13.38 8.48 -9.86
CA PRO A 248 12.65 9.01 -11.00
C PRO A 248 11.32 9.64 -10.55
N SER A 249 10.73 10.48 -11.40
CA SER A 249 9.39 11.00 -11.14
C SER A 249 8.34 9.87 -11.20
N PHE A 250 7.19 10.06 -10.52
CA PHE A 250 6.04 9.16 -10.64
C PHE A 250 5.66 8.92 -12.10
N LYS A 251 5.57 9.99 -12.90
CA LYS A 251 5.25 9.90 -14.32
C LYS A 251 6.24 9.02 -15.08
N THR A 252 7.53 9.17 -14.83
CA THR A 252 8.57 8.36 -15.50
C THR A 252 8.38 6.86 -15.23
N VAL A 253 8.12 6.49 -13.97
CA VAL A 253 7.91 5.08 -13.59
C VAL A 253 6.67 4.50 -14.26
N MET A 254 5.57 5.27 -14.29
CA MET A 254 4.31 4.85 -14.92
C MET A 254 4.44 4.73 -16.44
N ASP A 255 5.12 5.64 -17.10
CA ASP A 255 5.36 5.58 -18.55
C ASP A 255 6.23 4.35 -18.93
N GLU A 256 7.25 4.03 -18.13
CA GLU A 256 8.07 2.84 -18.33
C GLU A 256 7.25 1.55 -18.15
N GLN A 257 6.41 1.50 -17.12
CA GLN A 257 5.51 0.38 -16.86
C GLN A 257 4.50 0.19 -18.00
N PHE A 258 3.85 1.27 -18.44
CA PHE A 258 2.90 1.26 -19.55
C PHE A 258 3.56 0.72 -20.83
N LYS A 259 4.77 1.20 -21.14
CA LYS A 259 5.55 0.75 -22.30
C LYS A 259 5.89 -0.74 -22.21
N MET A 260 6.29 -1.22 -21.04
CA MET A 260 6.58 -2.63 -20.80
C MET A 260 5.34 -3.49 -21.05
N PHE A 261 4.18 -3.16 -20.48
CA PHE A 261 2.92 -3.88 -20.71
C PHE A 261 2.53 -3.95 -22.18
N LYS A 262 2.67 -2.82 -22.89
CA LYS A 262 2.36 -2.71 -24.32
C LYS A 262 3.29 -3.56 -25.19
N ASN A 263 4.56 -3.67 -24.82
CA ASN A 263 5.57 -4.44 -25.56
C ASN A 263 5.40 -5.97 -25.38
N HIS A 264 4.65 -6.41 -24.35
CA HIS A 264 4.45 -7.83 -24.04
C HIS A 264 2.97 -8.22 -24.02
N PRO A 265 2.24 -8.09 -25.15
CA PRO A 265 0.78 -8.28 -25.19
C PRO A 265 0.34 -9.72 -24.91
N ASN A 266 1.24 -10.70 -25.06
CA ASN A 266 0.97 -12.11 -24.78
C ASN A 266 1.22 -12.51 -23.32
N THR A 267 1.66 -11.59 -22.47
CA THR A 267 1.88 -11.81 -21.04
C THR A 267 0.78 -11.11 -20.25
N ILE A 268 0.13 -11.84 -19.37
CA ILE A 268 -0.86 -11.26 -18.45
C ILE A 268 -0.12 -10.56 -17.30
N PHE A 269 -0.43 -9.29 -17.11
CA PHE A 269 0.08 -8.52 -15.97
C PHE A 269 -1.04 -8.19 -14.98
N ILE A 270 -0.72 -8.29 -13.70
CA ILE A 270 -1.54 -7.78 -12.61
C ILE A 270 -0.79 -6.55 -12.05
N ASN A 271 -1.29 -5.37 -12.37
CA ASN A 271 -0.72 -4.10 -11.92
C ASN A 271 -1.13 -3.87 -10.46
N ALA A 272 -0.21 -4.09 -9.54
CA ALA A 272 -0.47 -4.01 -8.11
C ALA A 272 -0.95 -2.62 -7.69
N HIS A 273 -1.84 -2.58 -6.69
CA HIS A 273 -2.32 -1.32 -6.09
C HIS A 273 -2.99 -0.37 -7.10
N MET A 274 -3.70 -0.94 -8.09
CA MET A 274 -4.28 -0.17 -9.21
C MET A 274 -3.23 0.69 -9.94
N GLY A 275 -1.97 0.24 -9.98
CA GLY A 275 -0.86 0.99 -10.53
C GLY A 275 -0.61 2.33 -9.84
N TRP A 276 -1.00 2.46 -8.57
CA TRP A 276 -1.02 3.72 -7.81
C TRP A 276 -1.82 4.86 -8.48
N MET A 277 -2.81 4.48 -9.32
CA MET A 277 -3.73 5.41 -10.00
C MET A 277 -5.13 5.39 -9.37
N ALA A 278 -5.31 4.82 -8.18
CA ALA A 278 -6.60 4.86 -7.48
C ALA A 278 -7.04 6.29 -7.12
N ASN A 279 -6.13 7.26 -7.09
CA ASN A 279 -6.40 8.69 -6.93
C ASN A 279 -6.74 9.41 -8.26
N ASP A 280 -6.52 8.75 -9.40
CA ASP A 280 -6.80 9.25 -10.76
C ASP A 280 -7.39 8.11 -11.60
N LEU A 281 -8.66 7.80 -11.35
CA LEU A 281 -9.34 6.68 -11.99
C LEU A 281 -9.54 6.88 -13.50
N ASP A 282 -9.59 8.11 -14.00
CA ASP A 282 -9.70 8.40 -15.44
C ASP A 282 -8.42 7.96 -16.17
N LYS A 283 -7.27 8.18 -15.54
CA LYS A 283 -5.99 7.72 -16.07
C LYS A 283 -5.86 6.20 -16.02
N LEU A 284 -6.36 5.55 -14.97
CA LEU A 284 -6.38 4.10 -14.88
C LEU A 284 -7.27 3.48 -15.97
N GLU A 285 -8.45 4.05 -16.21
CA GLU A 285 -9.35 3.64 -17.30
C GLU A 285 -8.66 3.73 -18.66
N ASP A 286 -8.03 4.87 -18.97
CA ASP A 286 -7.25 5.07 -20.21
C ASP A 286 -6.14 4.01 -20.38
N HIS A 287 -5.48 3.62 -19.30
CA HIS A 287 -4.47 2.56 -19.33
C HIS A 287 -5.10 1.18 -19.59
N LEU A 288 -6.19 0.84 -18.90
CA LEU A 288 -6.85 -0.45 -19.04
C LEU A 288 -7.47 -0.61 -20.44
N ASP A 289 -8.01 0.45 -21.04
CA ASP A 289 -8.55 0.44 -22.39
C ASP A 289 -7.49 0.14 -23.45
N LYS A 290 -6.28 0.68 -23.27
CA LYS A 290 -5.14 0.49 -24.19
C LYS A 290 -4.37 -0.81 -23.99
N LEU A 291 -4.57 -1.50 -22.86
CA LEU A 291 -3.78 -2.64 -22.43
C LEU A 291 -4.69 -3.82 -22.07
N PRO A 292 -5.18 -4.60 -23.05
CA PRO A 292 -6.11 -5.70 -22.82
C PRO A 292 -5.50 -6.84 -21.96
N ASN A 293 -4.19 -6.95 -21.91
CA ASN A 293 -3.43 -7.93 -21.14
C ASN A 293 -3.15 -7.52 -19.68
N VAL A 294 -3.66 -6.34 -19.24
CA VAL A 294 -3.43 -5.84 -17.88
C VAL A 294 -4.69 -5.95 -17.04
N TYR A 295 -4.56 -6.56 -15.88
CA TYR A 295 -5.52 -6.57 -14.78
C TYR A 295 -4.95 -5.76 -13.62
N THR A 296 -5.78 -5.51 -12.59
CA THR A 296 -5.32 -4.81 -11.39
C THR A 296 -6.00 -5.34 -10.13
N GLU A 297 -5.52 -4.92 -8.95
CA GLU A 297 -6.08 -5.30 -7.67
C GLU A 297 -6.04 -4.12 -6.68
N ILE A 298 -6.84 -4.22 -5.61
CA ILE A 298 -7.15 -3.11 -4.70
C ILE A 298 -6.29 -3.07 -3.43
N GLY A 299 -5.23 -3.87 -3.34
CA GLY A 299 -4.33 -3.91 -2.19
C GLY A 299 -3.79 -2.52 -1.86
N ALA A 300 -3.82 -2.17 -0.59
CA ALA A 300 -3.30 -0.92 -0.03
C ALA A 300 -3.90 0.40 -0.57
N VAL A 301 -4.91 0.37 -1.49
CA VAL A 301 -5.54 1.57 -2.08
C VAL A 301 -6.99 1.78 -1.68
N ILE A 302 -7.51 1.00 -0.74
CA ILE A 302 -8.89 1.15 -0.27
C ILE A 302 -9.16 2.55 0.30
N GLY A 303 -8.13 3.24 0.80
CA GLY A 303 -8.21 4.60 1.31
C GLY A 303 -8.54 5.63 0.22
N GLU A 304 -7.99 5.47 -0.96
CA GLU A 304 -8.29 6.31 -2.13
C GLU A 304 -9.71 6.04 -2.64
N LEU A 305 -10.11 4.77 -2.71
CA LEU A 305 -11.42 4.35 -3.21
C LEU A 305 -12.57 4.80 -2.31
N GLY A 306 -12.46 4.58 -0.99
CA GLY A 306 -13.50 4.95 -0.04
C GLY A 306 -13.65 6.46 0.20
N ARG A 307 -12.66 7.29 -0.23
CA ARG A 307 -12.76 8.75 -0.20
C ARG A 307 -13.47 9.35 -1.42
N GLN A 308 -13.68 8.56 -2.48
CA GLN A 308 -14.37 8.98 -3.71
C GLN A 308 -15.45 7.95 -4.13
N PRO A 309 -16.43 7.65 -3.26
CA PRO A 309 -17.31 6.48 -3.41
C PRO A 309 -18.11 6.47 -4.71
N ARG A 310 -18.60 7.62 -5.17
CA ARG A 310 -19.38 7.71 -6.42
C ARG A 310 -18.52 7.38 -7.64
N ARG A 311 -17.32 7.94 -7.73
CA ARG A 311 -16.40 7.73 -8.84
C ARG A 311 -15.85 6.29 -8.82
N ALA A 312 -15.46 5.80 -7.64
CA ALA A 312 -14.99 4.43 -7.46
C ALA A 312 -16.07 3.40 -7.81
N ARG A 313 -17.33 3.60 -7.35
CA ARG A 313 -18.46 2.72 -7.72
C ARG A 313 -18.62 2.62 -9.24
N LYS A 314 -18.60 3.77 -9.94
CA LYS A 314 -18.71 3.81 -11.42
C LYS A 314 -17.56 3.00 -12.04
N PHE A 315 -16.32 3.23 -11.62
CA PHE A 315 -15.15 2.50 -12.10
C PHE A 315 -15.31 0.98 -11.94
N PHE A 316 -15.72 0.50 -10.75
CA PHE A 316 -15.91 -0.92 -10.52
C PHE A 316 -17.02 -1.54 -11.38
N ILE A 317 -18.06 -0.80 -11.72
CA ILE A 317 -19.13 -1.29 -12.60
C ILE A 317 -18.61 -1.37 -14.04
N ASP A 318 -17.93 -0.35 -14.53
CA ASP A 318 -17.47 -0.26 -15.91
C ASP A 318 -16.30 -1.23 -16.18
N TYR A 319 -15.38 -1.39 -15.22
CA TYR A 319 -14.18 -2.25 -15.33
C TYR A 319 -14.26 -3.52 -14.49
N GLN A 320 -15.48 -4.00 -14.20
CA GLN A 320 -15.74 -5.14 -13.31
C GLN A 320 -15.00 -6.43 -13.68
N ASP A 321 -14.58 -6.60 -14.93
CA ASP A 321 -13.87 -7.77 -15.44
C ASP A 321 -12.34 -7.67 -15.39
N ARG A 322 -11.82 -6.55 -14.85
CA ARG A 322 -10.40 -6.21 -14.89
C ARG A 322 -9.79 -6.03 -13.49
N VAL A 323 -10.59 -6.04 -12.44
CA VAL A 323 -10.16 -5.77 -11.06
C VAL A 323 -10.37 -6.99 -10.18
N MET A 324 -9.39 -7.29 -9.32
CA MET A 324 -9.43 -8.38 -8.35
C MET A 324 -9.28 -7.86 -6.92
N PHE A 325 -9.70 -8.68 -5.95
CA PHE A 325 -9.45 -8.40 -4.55
C PHE A 325 -8.00 -8.72 -4.19
N GLY A 326 -7.32 -7.80 -3.54
CA GLY A 326 -6.00 -7.97 -2.94
C GLY A 326 -5.91 -7.13 -1.66
N LYS A 327 -5.13 -7.59 -0.68
CA LYS A 327 -4.97 -6.89 0.60
C LYS A 327 -3.57 -6.29 0.78
N ASP A 328 -2.52 -6.89 0.20
CA ASP A 328 -1.11 -6.61 0.37
C ASP A 328 -0.58 -7.14 1.72
N THR A 329 -0.57 -6.35 2.76
CA THR A 329 -0.15 -6.79 4.09
C THR A 329 -1.28 -7.54 4.78
N TYR A 330 -1.06 -8.83 5.08
CA TYR A 330 -2.05 -9.62 5.80
C TYR A 330 -2.13 -9.19 7.27
N LYS A 331 -3.30 -8.74 7.66
CA LYS A 331 -3.70 -8.49 9.05
C LYS A 331 -5.20 -8.64 9.16
N LYS A 332 -5.66 -9.71 9.81
CA LYS A 332 -7.08 -10.10 9.89
C LYS A 332 -7.99 -8.94 10.28
N SER A 333 -7.60 -8.14 11.28
CA SER A 333 -8.41 -7.03 11.81
C SER A 333 -8.57 -5.83 10.87
N GLU A 334 -7.95 -5.85 9.68
CA GLU A 334 -8.05 -4.75 8.71
C GLU A 334 -8.99 -5.08 7.53
N PHE A 335 -9.46 -6.32 7.41
CA PHE A 335 -10.35 -6.73 6.32
C PHE A 335 -11.75 -6.15 6.44
N ASP A 336 -12.23 -5.91 7.65
CA ASP A 336 -13.53 -5.31 7.91
C ASP A 336 -13.72 -3.97 7.18
N VAL A 337 -12.70 -3.13 7.12
CA VAL A 337 -12.75 -1.86 6.38
C VAL A 337 -12.87 -2.08 4.88
N TYR A 338 -12.20 -3.10 4.31
CA TYR A 338 -12.33 -3.46 2.90
C TYR A 338 -13.77 -3.90 2.59
N PHE A 339 -14.31 -4.84 3.37
CA PHE A 339 -15.68 -5.32 3.18
C PHE A 339 -16.69 -4.19 3.37
N ARG A 340 -16.54 -3.37 4.40
CA ARG A 340 -17.40 -2.22 4.65
C ARG A 340 -17.41 -1.23 3.50
N VAL A 341 -16.26 -0.89 2.94
CA VAL A 341 -16.18 -0.02 1.75
C VAL A 341 -16.86 -0.66 0.54
N LEU A 342 -16.66 -1.93 0.29
CA LEU A 342 -17.15 -2.58 -0.93
C LEU A 342 -18.65 -2.92 -0.86
N GLU A 343 -19.15 -3.37 0.31
CA GLU A 343 -20.45 -4.01 0.45
C GLU A 343 -21.55 -3.09 1.00
N THR A 344 -21.21 -1.99 1.70
CA THR A 344 -22.18 -1.13 2.39
C THR A 344 -22.34 0.23 1.72
N SER A 345 -23.36 0.96 2.12
CA SER A 345 -23.56 2.39 1.85
C SER A 345 -23.20 3.27 3.05
N ASP A 346 -22.47 2.75 4.04
CA ASP A 346 -22.08 3.48 5.23
C ASP A 346 -21.32 4.75 4.91
N GLU A 347 -21.53 5.77 5.74
CA GLU A 347 -20.90 7.06 5.58
C GLU A 347 -19.99 7.40 6.76
N TYR A 348 -18.93 8.14 6.48
CA TYR A 348 -18.10 8.84 7.45
C TYR A 348 -17.50 7.92 8.55
N PHE A 349 -16.96 6.78 8.18
CA PHE A 349 -16.25 5.89 9.10
C PHE A 349 -14.74 5.98 8.98
N ASP A 350 -14.01 5.54 10.00
CA ASP A 350 -12.57 5.70 10.08
C ASP A 350 -11.80 4.77 9.12
N TYR A 351 -10.76 5.33 8.51
CA TYR A 351 -9.72 4.54 7.85
C TYR A 351 -8.75 3.96 8.89
N TYR A 352 -8.42 2.67 8.78
CA TYR A 352 -7.61 1.96 9.77
C TYR A 352 -6.15 2.40 9.87
N ARG A 353 -5.59 3.05 8.83
CA ARG A 353 -4.22 3.57 8.82
C ARG A 353 -4.19 5.07 9.08
N LYS A 354 -4.45 5.48 10.32
CA LYS A 354 -4.49 6.90 10.73
C LYS A 354 -3.23 7.69 10.33
N ARG A 355 -2.06 7.03 10.28
CA ARG A 355 -0.81 7.66 9.84
C ARG A 355 -0.82 8.14 8.38
N HIS A 356 -1.69 7.63 7.52
CA HIS A 356 -1.81 8.12 6.14
C HIS A 356 -2.44 9.50 6.08
N GLY A 357 -3.36 9.78 6.97
CA GLY A 357 -4.15 10.96 7.17
C GLY A 357 -5.35 10.60 8.04
N LEU A 358 -6.00 11.57 8.62
CA LEU A 358 -7.22 11.35 9.43
C LEU A 358 -8.45 11.20 8.52
N TRP A 359 -8.34 10.31 7.53
CA TRP A 359 -9.34 10.15 6.49
C TRP A 359 -10.61 9.49 6.99
N LYS A 360 -11.74 9.98 6.47
CA LYS A 360 -13.04 9.33 6.60
C LYS A 360 -13.39 8.62 5.30
N MET A 361 -14.02 7.46 5.45
CA MET A 361 -14.36 6.53 4.39
C MET A 361 -15.86 6.47 4.19
N TYR A 362 -16.25 6.03 2.98
CA TYR A 362 -17.64 5.86 2.58
C TYR A 362 -17.78 4.55 1.82
N GLY A 363 -18.91 3.88 2.00
CA GLY A 363 -19.24 2.65 1.31
C GLY A 363 -19.61 2.89 -0.16
N LEU A 364 -19.21 1.94 -1.01
CA LEU A 364 -19.48 1.94 -2.44
C LEU A 364 -20.81 1.26 -2.79
N ASN A 365 -21.32 0.40 -1.89
CA ASN A 365 -22.51 -0.41 -2.12
C ASN A 365 -22.50 -1.07 -3.50
N LEU A 366 -21.46 -1.86 -3.79
CA LEU A 366 -21.29 -2.49 -5.09
C LEU A 366 -22.39 -3.51 -5.37
N PRO A 367 -22.90 -3.61 -6.61
CA PRO A 367 -23.83 -4.67 -6.98
C PRO A 367 -23.24 -6.05 -6.79
N ASP A 368 -24.08 -7.05 -6.44
CA ASP A 368 -23.65 -8.41 -6.14
C ASP A 368 -22.82 -9.05 -7.24
N GLU A 369 -23.18 -8.85 -8.51
CA GLU A 369 -22.41 -9.41 -9.63
C GLU A 369 -21.03 -8.75 -9.78
N VAL A 370 -20.91 -7.47 -9.47
CA VAL A 370 -19.62 -6.76 -9.43
C VAL A 370 -18.77 -7.26 -8.26
N LEU A 371 -19.37 -7.44 -7.07
CA LEU A 371 -18.70 -8.03 -5.90
C LEU A 371 -18.17 -9.44 -6.20
N LYS A 372 -18.97 -10.31 -6.79
CA LYS A 372 -18.54 -11.67 -7.16
C LYS A 372 -17.37 -11.66 -8.14
N LYS A 373 -17.38 -10.75 -9.13
CA LYS A 373 -16.26 -10.60 -10.07
C LYS A 373 -15.00 -10.14 -9.36
N LEU A 374 -15.09 -9.09 -8.55
CA LEU A 374 -13.99 -8.54 -7.76
C LEU A 374 -13.42 -9.58 -6.78
N TYR A 375 -14.29 -10.30 -6.08
CA TYR A 375 -13.89 -11.23 -5.02
C TYR A 375 -13.28 -12.53 -5.55
N TYR A 376 -13.84 -13.13 -6.59
CA TYR A 376 -13.33 -14.42 -7.04
C TYR A 376 -13.40 -14.71 -8.55
N LYS A 377 -14.44 -14.27 -9.28
CA LYS A 377 -14.62 -14.70 -10.68
C LYS A 377 -13.43 -14.30 -11.57
N ASN A 378 -12.89 -13.10 -11.40
CA ASN A 378 -11.73 -12.63 -12.17
C ASN A 378 -10.47 -13.41 -11.81
N ALA A 379 -10.24 -13.71 -10.52
CA ALA A 379 -9.11 -14.53 -10.09
C ALA A 379 -9.23 -15.96 -10.65
N LEU A 380 -10.40 -16.59 -10.60
CA LEU A 380 -10.62 -17.93 -11.16
C LEU A 380 -10.40 -18.00 -12.68
N LYS A 381 -10.59 -16.89 -13.39
CA LYS A 381 -10.27 -16.77 -14.82
C LYS A 381 -8.78 -16.76 -15.08
N LEU A 382 -8.01 -16.07 -14.24
CA LEU A 382 -6.55 -15.93 -14.42
C LEU A 382 -5.76 -17.09 -13.81
N PHE A 383 -6.32 -17.78 -12.81
CA PHE A 383 -5.69 -18.87 -12.09
C PHE A 383 -6.55 -20.14 -12.18
N PRO A 384 -6.52 -20.84 -13.32
CA PRO A 384 -7.39 -22.01 -13.56
C PRO A 384 -7.10 -23.18 -12.62
N SER A 385 -5.97 -23.19 -11.93
CA SER A 385 -5.61 -24.20 -10.92
C SER A 385 -6.37 -24.07 -9.60
N ILE A 386 -7.05 -22.94 -9.35
CA ILE A 386 -7.85 -22.76 -8.13
C ILE A 386 -9.09 -23.65 -8.17
N ASN A 387 -9.31 -24.42 -7.10
CA ASN A 387 -10.49 -25.24 -6.96
C ASN A 387 -11.77 -24.38 -6.89
N LYS A 388 -12.61 -24.47 -7.92
CA LYS A 388 -13.83 -23.66 -8.06
C LYS A 388 -14.90 -23.98 -7.03
N GLN A 389 -14.91 -25.21 -6.50
CA GLN A 389 -15.89 -25.66 -5.49
C GLN A 389 -15.82 -24.84 -4.19
N LEU A 390 -14.69 -24.15 -3.94
CA LEU A 390 -14.57 -23.25 -2.79
C LEU A 390 -15.41 -21.96 -2.92
N PHE A 391 -16.02 -21.72 -4.09
CA PHE A 391 -16.74 -20.49 -4.43
C PHE A 391 -18.19 -20.73 -4.87
N GLU A 392 -18.65 -21.95 -4.79
CA GLU A 392 -20.02 -22.38 -4.98
C GLU A 392 -20.76 -22.40 -3.63
#